data_7fcb1dac4bb39a0a6fe6e8bcaecdebab
#
_entry.id   7fcb1dac4bb39a0a6fe6e8bcaecdebab
#
_cell.length_a   1.000
_cell.length_b   1.000
_cell.length_c   1.000
_cell.angle_alpha   90.00
_cell.angle_beta   90.00
_cell.angle_gamma   90.00
#
_symmetry.space_group_name_H-M   'P 1'
#
loop_
_entity.id
_entity.type
_entity.pdbx_description
1 polymer ?
#
loop_
_entity_poly.entity_id
_entity_poly.type
_entity_poly.pdbx_seq_one_letter_code
_entity_poly.pdbx_strand_id
1 'polypeptide(L)'
;MPLSDWAPLLAVVLLSQLAHESGHALAAAMEHVPAESLGILLVYPCIPIAYVLFSSRPTQVSHRGMLRITGAGIWHNALLLIAVWTLGAFPFLRWLRADAHGLRIQASHDPILASWLPHGQTIVT
;
A
#
# COMPACT_ATOMS: atom_id res chain seq x y z
N MET A 1 -15.43 -12.13 -3.06
CA MET A 1 -14.83 -10.84 -3.44
C MET A 1 -14.97 -10.70 -4.95
N PRO A 2 -15.62 -9.65 -5.47
CA PRO A 2 -15.68 -9.42 -6.90
C PRO A 2 -14.28 -9.13 -7.44
N LEU A 3 -14.05 -9.47 -8.74
CA LEU A 3 -12.77 -9.28 -9.41
C LEU A 3 -12.28 -7.81 -9.38
N SER A 4 -13.22 -6.85 -9.28
CA SER A 4 -12.92 -5.42 -9.17
C SER A 4 -12.09 -5.05 -7.93
N ASP A 5 -12.20 -5.82 -6.86
CA ASP A 5 -11.53 -5.52 -5.59
C ASP A 5 -10.07 -6.00 -5.56
N TRP A 6 -9.71 -6.93 -6.46
CA TRP A 6 -8.37 -7.48 -6.53
C TRP A 6 -7.35 -6.50 -7.10
N ALA A 7 -7.74 -5.70 -8.10
CA ALA A 7 -6.84 -4.77 -8.74
C ALA A 7 -6.28 -3.71 -7.77
N PRO A 8 -7.10 -3.00 -6.98
CA PRO A 8 -6.58 -2.06 -5.99
C PRO A 8 -5.76 -2.75 -4.88
N LEU A 9 -6.14 -3.97 -4.47
CA LEU A 9 -5.40 -4.72 -3.48
C LEU A 9 -3.99 -5.07 -3.98
N LEU A 10 -3.88 -5.62 -5.21
CA LEU A 10 -2.60 -5.93 -5.83
C LEU A 10 -1.73 -4.68 -6.03
N ALA A 11 -2.33 -3.55 -6.40
CA ALA A 11 -1.63 -2.29 -6.53
C ALA A 11 -1.03 -1.82 -5.19
N VAL A 12 -1.77 -1.91 -4.09
CA VAL A 12 -1.29 -1.56 -2.75
C VAL A 12 -0.17 -2.49 -2.30
N VAL A 13 -0.33 -3.80 -2.52
CA VAL A 13 0.70 -4.80 -2.20
C VAL A 13 1.98 -4.52 -2.99
N LEU A 14 1.87 -4.27 -4.29
CA LEU A 14 3.02 -3.95 -5.14
C LEU A 14 3.71 -2.66 -4.70
N LEU A 15 2.94 -1.60 -4.40
CA LEU A 15 3.49 -0.33 -3.93
C LEU A 15 4.25 -0.51 -2.60
N SER A 16 3.68 -1.27 -1.66
CA SER A 16 4.33 -1.58 -0.39
C SER A 16 5.63 -2.36 -0.59
N GLN A 17 5.65 -3.33 -1.51
CA GLN A 17 6.87 -4.08 -1.82
C GLN A 17 7.92 -3.21 -2.50
N LEU A 18 7.53 -2.36 -3.45
CA LEU A 18 8.46 -1.43 -4.10
C LEU A 18 9.08 -0.46 -3.08
N ALA A 19 8.30 0.04 -2.13
CA ALA A 19 8.82 0.88 -1.05
C ALA A 19 9.80 0.10 -0.16
N HIS A 20 9.50 -1.16 0.16
CA HIS A 20 10.34 -2.05 0.95
C HIS A 20 11.69 -2.31 0.25
N GLU A 21 11.65 -2.76 -1.00
CA GLU A 21 12.85 -3.08 -1.79
C GLU A 21 13.70 -1.83 -2.08
N SER A 22 13.06 -0.67 -2.33
CA SER A 22 13.80 0.58 -2.49
C SER A 22 14.52 0.99 -1.20
N GLY A 23 13.96 0.66 -0.04
CA GLY A 23 14.63 0.85 1.25
C GLY A 23 15.93 0.05 1.34
N HIS A 24 15.89 -1.22 1.00
CA HIS A 24 17.10 -2.07 0.95
C HIS A 24 18.11 -1.55 -0.06
N ALA A 25 17.68 -1.18 -1.26
CA ALA A 25 18.56 -0.65 -2.30
C ALA A 25 19.26 0.65 -1.88
N LEU A 26 18.50 1.57 -1.25
CA LEU A 26 19.04 2.84 -0.77
C LEU A 26 20.07 2.62 0.35
N ALA A 27 19.75 1.78 1.33
CA ALA A 27 20.66 1.47 2.43
C ALA A 27 21.92 0.76 1.93
N ALA A 28 21.80 -0.16 0.97
CA ALA A 28 22.93 -0.82 0.35
C ALA A 28 23.83 0.16 -0.42
N ALA A 29 23.24 1.11 -1.15
CA ALA A 29 23.98 2.15 -1.84
C ALA A 29 24.77 3.04 -0.86
N MET A 30 24.20 3.35 0.30
CA MET A 30 24.90 4.10 1.37
C MET A 30 26.07 3.32 1.97
N GLU A 31 26.01 2.00 2.00
CA GLU A 31 27.08 1.13 2.47
C GLU A 31 28.02 0.66 1.32
N HIS A 32 27.88 1.30 0.14
CA HIS A 32 28.68 1.00 -1.08
C HIS A 32 28.52 -0.46 -1.57
N VAL A 33 27.38 -1.08 -1.30
CA VAL A 33 27.02 -2.41 -1.83
C VAL A 33 26.25 -2.22 -3.14
N PRO A 34 26.79 -2.63 -4.28
CA PRO A 34 26.11 -2.48 -5.56
C PRO A 34 24.91 -3.43 -5.66
N ALA A 35 23.78 -2.91 -6.10
CA ALA A 35 22.65 -3.72 -6.55
C ALA A 35 22.97 -4.26 -7.95
N GLU A 36 22.90 -5.57 -8.14
CA GLU A 36 23.15 -6.22 -9.43
C GLU A 36 21.90 -6.25 -10.29
N SER A 37 20.73 -6.45 -9.69
CA SER A 37 19.46 -6.41 -10.42
C SER A 37 18.32 -6.04 -9.48
N LEU A 38 17.31 -5.48 -10.09
CA LEU A 38 16.02 -5.19 -9.47
C LEU A 38 14.92 -5.56 -10.46
N GLY A 39 13.80 -6.04 -9.95
CA GLY A 39 12.72 -6.47 -10.82
C GLY A 39 11.46 -6.84 -10.08
N ILE A 40 10.49 -7.30 -10.85
CA ILE A 40 9.22 -7.82 -10.36
C ILE A 40 9.09 -9.24 -10.90
N LEU A 41 8.86 -10.19 -9.99
CA LEU A 41 8.58 -11.58 -10.30
C LEU A 41 7.08 -11.83 -10.12
N LEU A 42 6.45 -12.52 -11.06
CA LEU A 42 5.07 -12.99 -10.93
C LEU A 42 5.09 -14.41 -10.39
N VAL A 43 4.53 -14.60 -9.21
CA VAL A 43 4.37 -15.91 -8.57
C VAL A 43 2.95 -16.39 -8.76
N TYR A 44 2.80 -17.71 -9.01
CA TYR A 44 1.48 -18.32 -9.18
C TYR A 44 0.54 -18.00 -7.97
N PRO A 45 -0.74 -17.65 -8.20
CA PRO A 45 -1.47 -17.56 -9.47
C PRO A 45 -1.31 -16.23 -10.24
N CYS A 46 -0.67 -15.19 -9.77
CA CYS A 46 -0.38 -13.88 -10.37
C CYS A 46 -0.05 -12.84 -9.31
N ILE A 47 0.66 -13.24 -8.26
CA ILE A 47 1.08 -12.33 -7.18
C ILE A 47 2.40 -11.67 -7.60
N PRO A 48 2.43 -10.34 -7.79
CA PRO A 48 3.67 -9.64 -8.08
C PRO A 48 4.54 -9.54 -6.82
N ILE A 49 5.81 -9.93 -6.94
CA ILE A 49 6.81 -9.79 -5.88
C ILE A 49 7.95 -8.94 -6.43
N ALA A 50 8.21 -7.80 -5.80
CA ALA A 50 9.38 -7.00 -6.08
C ALA A 50 10.61 -7.63 -5.42
N TYR A 51 11.78 -7.48 -6.04
CA TYR A 51 13.04 -7.95 -5.48
C TYR A 51 14.22 -7.06 -5.88
N VAL A 52 15.23 -7.04 -5.02
CA VAL A 52 16.55 -6.47 -5.30
C VAL A 52 17.61 -7.53 -5.01
N LEU A 53 18.49 -7.79 -5.97
CA LEU A 53 19.65 -8.66 -5.80
C LEU A 53 20.90 -7.80 -5.59
N PHE A 54 21.65 -8.13 -4.56
CA PHE A 54 22.94 -7.50 -4.26
C PHE A 54 24.08 -8.39 -4.68
N SER A 55 25.22 -7.77 -5.01
CA SER A 55 26.44 -8.51 -5.36
C SER A 55 26.83 -9.48 -4.25
N SER A 56 27.15 -10.71 -4.66
CA SER A 56 27.53 -11.80 -3.76
C SER A 56 28.89 -11.59 -3.05
N ARG A 57 29.49 -10.42 -3.16
CA ARG A 57 30.77 -10.08 -2.52
C ARG A 57 30.60 -9.04 -1.40
N PRO A 58 29.90 -9.35 -0.28
CA PRO A 58 29.82 -8.45 0.85
C PRO A 58 31.05 -8.54 1.76
N THR A 59 32.26 -8.70 1.20
CA THR A 59 33.47 -8.93 1.99
C THR A 59 33.94 -7.73 2.83
N GLN A 60 33.19 -6.62 2.80
CA GLN A 60 33.59 -5.41 3.52
C GLN A 60 32.45 -4.67 4.23
N VAL A 61 31.23 -5.23 4.28
CA VAL A 61 30.13 -4.56 4.99
C VAL A 61 30.27 -4.84 6.49
N SER A 62 30.28 -3.79 7.29
CA SER A 62 30.31 -3.92 8.75
C SER A 62 28.99 -4.54 9.26
N HIS A 63 29.01 -5.17 10.44
CA HIS A 63 27.78 -5.69 11.06
C HIS A 63 26.68 -4.61 11.21
N ARG A 64 27.07 -3.36 11.47
CA ARG A 64 26.13 -2.23 11.54
C ARG A 64 25.54 -1.89 10.17
N GLY A 65 26.35 -1.91 9.12
CA GLY A 65 25.90 -1.73 7.74
C GLY A 65 24.90 -2.81 7.34
N MET A 66 25.20 -4.07 7.68
CA MET A 66 24.27 -5.19 7.41
C MET A 66 22.92 -5.01 8.11
N LEU A 67 22.92 -4.60 9.40
CA LEU A 67 21.69 -4.30 10.13
C LEU A 67 20.91 -3.14 9.52
N ARG A 68 21.59 -2.11 9.02
CA ARG A 68 20.93 -0.99 8.32
C ARG A 68 20.25 -1.47 7.04
N ILE A 69 20.95 -2.24 6.21
CA ILE A 69 20.39 -2.79 4.98
C ILE A 69 19.19 -3.67 5.29
N THR A 70 19.31 -4.60 6.24
CA THR A 70 18.21 -5.51 6.59
C THR A 70 17.01 -4.79 7.20
N GLY A 71 17.22 -3.79 8.02
CA GLY A 71 16.14 -3.03 8.66
C GLY A 71 15.47 -1.98 7.74
N ALA A 72 16.15 -1.58 6.67
CA ALA A 72 15.71 -0.46 5.83
C ALA A 72 14.37 -0.71 5.14
N GLY A 73 14.09 -1.95 4.71
CA GLY A 73 12.80 -2.28 4.08
C GLY A 73 11.63 -2.06 5.03
N ILE A 74 11.73 -2.53 6.26
CA ILE A 74 10.69 -2.35 7.30
C ILE A 74 10.52 -0.85 7.60
N TRP A 75 11.61 -0.10 7.69
CA TRP A 75 11.59 1.34 7.95
C TRP A 75 10.87 2.10 6.83
N HIS A 76 11.12 1.76 5.56
CA HIS A 76 10.45 2.41 4.43
C HIS A 76 8.96 2.09 4.38
N ASN A 77 8.55 0.87 4.73
CA ASN A 77 7.14 0.55 4.87
C ASN A 77 6.47 1.33 6.01
N ALA A 78 7.17 1.54 7.14
CA ALA A 78 6.67 2.38 8.22
C ALA A 78 6.51 3.85 7.77
N LEU A 79 7.48 4.39 7.04
CA LEU A 79 7.38 5.73 6.46
C LEU A 79 6.24 5.84 5.45
N LEU A 80 6.05 4.83 4.59
CA LEU A 80 4.93 4.77 3.65
C LEU A 80 3.59 4.78 4.40
N LEU A 81 3.47 4.00 5.46
CA LEU A 81 2.26 3.95 6.30
C LEU A 81 1.97 5.33 6.92
N ILE A 82 2.99 5.98 7.50
CA ILE A 82 2.86 7.31 8.08
C ILE A 82 2.46 8.33 7.00
N ALA A 83 3.07 8.27 5.82
CA ALA A 83 2.73 9.14 4.70
C ALA A 83 1.27 8.97 4.25
N VAL A 84 0.82 7.72 4.07
CA VAL A 84 -0.57 7.43 3.70
C VAL A 84 -1.54 7.88 4.79
N TRP A 85 -1.20 7.67 6.06
CA TRP A 85 -2.03 8.09 7.19
C TRP A 85 -2.13 9.62 7.27
N THR A 86 -1.02 10.33 7.16
CA THR A 86 -1.00 11.81 7.17
C THR A 86 -1.75 12.39 5.99
N LEU A 87 -1.53 11.86 4.76
CA LEU A 87 -2.26 12.28 3.57
C LEU A 87 -3.77 12.01 3.73
N GLY A 88 -4.15 10.86 4.32
CA GLY A 88 -5.54 10.53 4.60
C GLY A 88 -6.21 11.41 5.65
N ALA A 89 -5.42 12.02 6.54
CA ALA A 89 -5.90 12.95 7.55
C ALA A 89 -6.14 14.39 7.00
N PHE A 90 -5.59 14.72 5.83
CA PHE A 90 -5.79 16.03 5.22
C PHE A 90 -7.27 16.25 4.84
N PRO A 91 -7.91 17.37 5.28
CA PRO A 91 -9.32 17.65 5.01
C PRO A 91 -9.67 17.66 3.52
N PHE A 92 -8.76 18.13 2.67
CA PHE A 92 -8.92 18.15 1.21
C PHE A 92 -9.12 16.74 0.60
N LEU A 93 -8.32 15.76 1.05
CA LEU A 93 -8.46 14.37 0.57
C LEU A 93 -9.72 13.70 1.14
N ARG A 94 -10.19 14.11 2.32
CA ARG A 94 -11.47 13.68 2.87
C ARG A 94 -12.64 14.22 2.03
N TRP A 95 -12.53 15.47 1.55
CA TRP A 95 -13.52 16.06 0.65
C TRP A 95 -13.59 15.31 -0.69
N LEU A 96 -12.45 15.00 -1.32
CA LEU A 96 -12.39 14.19 -2.55
C LEU A 96 -12.98 12.77 -2.34
N ARG A 97 -12.79 12.18 -1.17
CA ARG A 97 -13.42 10.88 -0.84
C ARG A 97 -14.92 10.99 -0.63
N ALA A 98 -15.39 12.06 -0.04
CA ALA A 98 -16.84 12.27 0.17
C ALA A 98 -17.60 12.32 -1.16
N ASP A 99 -17.01 12.93 -2.19
CA ASP A 99 -17.61 12.98 -3.52
C ASP A 99 -17.54 11.63 -4.25
N ALA A 100 -16.49 10.83 -4.01
CA ALA A 100 -16.32 9.53 -4.65
C ALA A 100 -17.16 8.39 -4.01
N HIS A 101 -17.55 8.56 -2.74
CA HIS A 101 -18.32 7.57 -1.98
C HIS A 101 -19.65 8.12 -1.49
N GLY A 102 -20.24 9.05 -2.23
CA GLY A 102 -21.64 9.45 -2.04
C GLY A 102 -22.54 8.25 -2.34
N LEU A 103 -22.64 7.30 -1.40
CA LEU A 103 -23.76 6.38 -1.34
C LEU A 103 -25.01 7.25 -1.19
N ARG A 104 -25.60 7.64 -2.29
CA ARG A 104 -26.97 8.15 -2.31
C ARG A 104 -27.87 7.00 -1.92
N ILE A 105 -28.27 6.97 -0.68
CA ILE A 105 -29.33 6.08 -0.23
C ILE A 105 -30.63 6.69 -0.74
N GLN A 106 -31.20 6.13 -1.81
CA GLN A 106 -32.50 6.56 -2.39
C GLN A 106 -33.62 5.92 -1.57
N ALA A 107 -34.59 6.70 -1.20
CA ALA A 107 -35.72 6.20 -0.43
C ALA A 107 -36.37 5.01 -1.11
N SER A 108 -36.35 3.86 -0.45
CA SER A 108 -37.14 2.73 -0.85
C SER A 108 -38.62 3.11 -0.67
N HIS A 109 -39.44 2.89 -1.71
CA HIS A 109 -40.90 3.05 -1.63
C HIS A 109 -41.56 1.97 -0.76
N ASP A 110 -40.80 1.13 -0.09
CA ASP A 110 -41.29 0.07 0.78
C ASP A 110 -41.68 0.65 2.16
N PRO A 111 -43.00 0.73 2.49
CA PRO A 111 -43.46 1.35 3.73
C PRO A 111 -42.96 0.63 5.01
N ILE A 112 -42.57 -0.65 4.89
CA ILE A 112 -42.03 -1.45 6.00
C ILE A 112 -40.58 -1.03 6.32
N LEU A 113 -39.77 -0.80 5.30
CA LEU A 113 -38.37 -0.34 5.47
C LEU A 113 -38.28 1.10 5.97
N ALA A 114 -39.22 1.96 5.56
CA ALA A 114 -39.29 3.35 5.99
C ALA A 114 -39.56 3.50 7.50
N SER A 115 -40.21 2.52 8.12
CA SER A 115 -40.51 2.55 9.56
C SER A 115 -39.29 2.20 10.47
N TRP A 116 -38.27 1.59 9.89
CA TRP A 116 -37.05 1.17 10.61
C TRP A 116 -35.88 2.16 10.47
N LEU A 117 -36.01 3.14 9.60
CA LEU A 117 -34.96 4.12 9.37
C LEU A 117 -35.13 5.34 10.29
N PRO A 118 -34.09 5.81 10.99
CA PRO A 118 -34.15 7.07 11.72
C PRO A 118 -34.45 8.21 10.73
N HIS A 119 -35.30 9.13 11.15
CA HIS A 119 -35.75 10.25 10.35
C HIS A 119 -34.58 10.98 9.66
N GLY A 120 -34.54 10.96 8.33
CA GLY A 120 -33.58 11.70 7.51
C GLY A 120 -32.58 10.85 6.71
N GLN A 121 -32.63 9.52 6.79
CA GLN A 121 -31.78 8.65 5.95
C GLN A 121 -32.61 8.04 4.81
N THR A 122 -32.15 8.22 3.58
CA THR A 122 -32.75 7.68 2.37
C THR A 122 -31.83 6.59 1.80
N ILE A 123 -32.36 5.36 1.60
CA ILE A 123 -31.64 4.21 1.03
C ILE A 123 -31.77 4.20 -0.49
N VAL A 124 -30.66 4.18 -1.22
CA VAL A 124 -30.62 4.01 -2.68
C VAL A 124 -30.29 2.55 -2.99
N THR A 125 -31.13 1.91 -3.75
CA THR A 125 -30.84 0.65 -4.43
C THR A 125 -30.17 0.90 -5.76
#